data_d0cae6109beb7b5f657d28432b8bde0f
#
_entry.id   d0cae6109beb7b5f657d28432b8bde0f
#
_cell.length_a   1.000
_cell.length_b   1.000
_cell.length_c   1.000
_cell.angle_alpha   90.00
_cell.angle_beta   90.00
_cell.angle_gamma   90.00
#
_symmetry.space_group_name_H-M   'P 1'
#
loop_
_entity.id
_entity.type
_entity.pdbx_description
1 polymer ?
#
loop_
_entity_poly.entity_id
_entity_poly.type
_entity_poly.pdbx_seq_one_letter_code
_entity_poly.pdbx_strand_id
1 'polypeptide(L)'
;MVAAMFVGGSDAQDIPAGWRMPRAREIADPDRKDSATRFVKAVADLNGDGVPDEAMLLKSTRFSGEALWVRLSNAEEGFDWIKLAEIKWGKDHPGVSVAMGIEILPPGVHPYGCFDDAKDCNFGPHKDRPKLRLRDPSLMYFMFGSAASLYFWSSKHNKFMRVWLSD
;
A
#
# COMPACT_ATOMS: atom_id res chain seq x y z
N MET A 1 14.12 -9.01 45.51
CA MET A 1 12.88 -8.68 44.77
C MET A 1 13.23 -7.53 43.83
N VAL A 2 13.53 -7.82 42.55
CA VAL A 2 13.93 -6.80 41.58
C VAL A 2 12.69 -6.56 40.69
N ALA A 3 12.12 -5.37 40.78
CA ALA A 3 10.99 -4.95 39.96
C ALA A 3 11.53 -4.60 38.54
N ALA A 4 11.15 -5.40 37.56
CA ALA A 4 11.38 -5.08 36.17
C ALA A 4 10.39 -3.96 35.76
N MET A 5 10.89 -2.76 35.54
CA MET A 5 10.14 -1.70 34.91
C MET A 5 10.00 -2.04 33.42
N PHE A 6 8.79 -2.40 32.99
CA PHE A 6 8.42 -2.37 31.59
C PHE A 6 8.32 -0.91 31.14
N VAL A 7 9.34 -0.44 30.44
CA VAL A 7 9.25 0.81 29.70
C VAL A 7 8.39 0.50 28.47
N GLY A 8 7.11 0.82 28.56
CA GLY A 8 6.20 0.85 27.43
C GLY A 8 6.62 1.99 26.51
N GLY A 9 7.50 1.73 25.56
CA GLY A 9 7.75 2.64 24.45
C GLY A 9 6.47 2.68 23.61
N SER A 10 5.77 3.81 23.60
CA SER A 10 4.83 4.09 22.53
C SER A 10 5.67 4.25 21.28
N ASP A 11 5.67 3.22 20.39
CA ASP A 11 6.14 3.35 19.03
C ASP A 11 5.31 4.43 18.33
N ALA A 12 5.69 5.68 18.51
CA ALA A 12 5.29 6.75 17.62
C ALA A 12 5.90 6.39 16.27
N GLN A 13 5.12 5.74 15.43
CA GLN A 13 5.52 5.36 14.09
C GLN A 13 6.08 6.61 13.41
N ASP A 14 7.33 6.56 13.01
CA ASP A 14 8.04 7.68 12.37
C ASP A 14 7.43 7.88 10.95
N ILE A 15 6.30 8.59 10.91
CA ILE A 15 5.53 8.83 9.69
C ILE A 15 6.15 10.00 8.92
N PRO A 16 6.23 9.95 7.58
CA PRO A 16 6.80 11.02 6.78
C PRO A 16 6.18 12.39 7.08
N ALA A 17 7.00 13.42 7.14
CA ALA A 17 6.56 14.78 7.46
C ALA A 17 5.46 15.27 6.50
N GLY A 18 4.39 15.81 7.04
CA GLY A 18 3.22 16.25 6.27
C GLY A 18 2.17 15.17 6.01
N TRP A 19 2.34 13.98 6.63
CA TRP A 19 1.40 12.86 6.57
C TRP A 19 1.00 12.40 7.96
N ARG A 20 -0.09 11.66 8.06
CA ARG A 20 -0.61 11.07 9.31
C ARG A 20 -1.44 9.82 9.01
N MET A 21 -1.62 8.98 10.00
CA MET A 21 -2.61 7.90 9.92
C MET A 21 -4.03 8.48 9.75
N PRO A 22 -4.90 7.79 9.01
CA PRO A 22 -6.32 8.12 8.95
C PRO A 22 -6.97 8.08 10.34
N ARG A 23 -7.89 8.98 10.60
CA ARG A 23 -8.74 8.96 11.79
C ARG A 23 -9.86 7.93 11.63
N ALA A 24 -10.41 7.43 12.73
CA ALA A 24 -11.49 6.44 12.71
C ALA A 24 -12.66 6.83 11.79
N ARG A 25 -13.09 8.09 11.80
CA ARG A 25 -14.17 8.60 10.94
C ARG A 25 -13.82 8.60 9.45
N GLU A 26 -12.54 8.63 9.10
CA GLU A 26 -12.06 8.65 7.70
C GLU A 26 -11.99 7.24 7.09
N ILE A 27 -12.10 6.20 7.92
CA ILE A 27 -12.09 4.78 7.55
C ILE A 27 -13.33 4.04 8.07
N ALA A 28 -14.40 4.76 8.33
CA ALA A 28 -15.65 4.20 8.87
C ALA A 28 -16.53 3.50 7.82
N ASP A 29 -16.13 3.52 6.55
CA ASP A 29 -16.86 2.90 5.44
C ASP A 29 -17.16 1.42 5.75
N PRO A 30 -18.41 0.96 5.61
CA PRO A 30 -18.82 -0.43 5.85
C PRO A 30 -18.03 -1.45 5.03
N ASP A 31 -17.59 -1.12 3.82
CA ASP A 31 -16.81 -2.02 2.96
C ASP A 31 -15.41 -2.35 3.55
N ARG A 32 -14.98 -1.61 4.56
CA ARG A 32 -13.71 -1.84 5.27
C ARG A 32 -13.81 -2.79 6.47
N LYS A 33 -15.02 -3.25 6.81
CA LYS A 33 -15.29 -4.06 8.02
C LYS A 33 -14.58 -5.41 8.01
N ASP A 34 -14.35 -5.98 6.83
CA ASP A 34 -13.82 -7.35 6.67
C ASP A 34 -12.28 -7.41 6.83
N SER A 35 -11.63 -6.28 7.09
CA SER A 35 -10.20 -6.21 7.39
C SER A 35 -9.95 -5.67 8.80
N ALA A 36 -9.12 -6.34 9.57
CA ALA A 36 -8.70 -5.88 10.91
C ALA A 36 -7.99 -4.52 10.87
N THR A 37 -7.29 -4.22 9.79
CA THR A 37 -6.61 -2.93 9.57
C THR A 37 -7.45 -1.96 8.76
N ARG A 38 -8.72 -2.28 8.48
CA ARG A 38 -9.60 -1.47 7.61
C ARG A 38 -9.00 -1.20 6.23
N PHE A 39 -8.17 -2.11 5.71
CA PHE A 39 -7.46 -1.98 4.45
C PHE A 39 -6.57 -0.71 4.35
N VAL A 40 -6.08 -0.19 5.48
CA VAL A 40 -5.19 0.99 5.48
C VAL A 40 -3.76 0.68 5.92
N LYS A 41 -3.51 -0.54 6.39
CA LYS A 41 -2.18 -1.03 6.75
C LYS A 41 -2.04 -2.50 6.33
N ALA A 42 -0.87 -2.83 5.80
CA ALA A 42 -0.51 -4.21 5.44
C ALA A 42 0.98 -4.44 5.76
N VAL A 43 1.34 -5.67 6.11
CA VAL A 43 2.71 -6.05 6.47
C VAL A 43 3.10 -7.32 5.73
N ALA A 44 4.21 -7.28 5.03
CA ALA A 44 4.84 -8.44 4.38
C ALA A 44 6.28 -8.12 4.03
N ASP A 45 7.10 -9.12 3.78
CA ASP A 45 8.40 -8.97 3.15
C ASP A 45 8.18 -8.74 1.65
N LEU A 46 8.15 -7.46 1.24
CA LEU A 46 7.79 -7.04 -0.13
C LEU A 46 9.00 -7.07 -1.08
N ASN A 47 10.22 -6.99 -0.56
CA ASN A 47 11.45 -6.95 -1.34
C ASN A 47 12.24 -8.26 -1.32
N GLY A 48 11.82 -9.25 -0.52
CA GLY A 48 12.42 -10.58 -0.43
C GLY A 48 13.72 -10.62 0.37
N ASP A 49 13.95 -9.67 1.29
CA ASP A 49 15.15 -9.61 2.12
C ASP A 49 15.03 -10.38 3.46
N GLY A 50 13.84 -10.90 3.75
CA GLY A 50 13.52 -11.63 4.96
C GLY A 50 13.08 -10.74 6.13
N VAL A 51 13.00 -9.42 5.94
CA VAL A 51 12.53 -8.47 6.95
C VAL A 51 11.16 -7.94 6.57
N PRO A 52 10.17 -7.90 7.49
CA PRO A 52 8.85 -7.36 7.16
C PRO A 52 8.87 -5.86 6.84
N ASP A 53 8.20 -5.50 5.76
CA ASP A 53 7.90 -4.14 5.35
C ASP A 53 6.48 -3.76 5.75
N GLU A 54 6.21 -2.46 5.86
CA GLU A 54 4.89 -1.94 6.19
C GLU A 54 4.36 -1.03 5.08
N ALA A 55 3.22 -1.38 4.51
CA ALA A 55 2.48 -0.51 3.60
C ALA A 55 1.36 0.22 4.35
N MET A 56 1.17 1.50 4.10
CA MET A 56 0.18 2.34 4.77
C MET A 56 -0.48 3.32 3.83
N LEU A 57 -1.80 3.50 4.00
CA LEU A 57 -2.52 4.64 3.44
C LEU A 57 -2.48 5.79 4.44
N LEU A 58 -1.83 6.87 4.07
CA LEU A 58 -1.68 8.06 4.91
C LEU A 58 -2.49 9.23 4.36
N LYS A 59 -3.06 10.04 5.25
CA LYS A 59 -3.74 11.30 4.91
C LYS A 59 -2.75 12.45 4.96
N SER A 60 -2.82 13.35 3.99
CA SER A 60 -2.04 14.58 4.04
C SER A 60 -2.51 15.51 5.15
N THR A 61 -1.56 16.20 5.79
CA THR A 61 -1.83 17.29 6.74
C THR A 61 -1.82 18.66 6.06
N ARG A 62 -1.41 18.73 4.79
CA ARG A 62 -1.21 19.99 4.05
C ARG A 62 -2.30 20.24 3.01
N PHE A 63 -2.96 19.20 2.51
CA PHE A 63 -4.01 19.30 1.50
C PHE A 63 -5.04 18.17 1.68
N SER A 64 -6.18 18.30 1.04
CA SER A 64 -7.16 17.21 0.99
C SER A 64 -6.63 16.10 0.06
N GLY A 65 -6.17 15.00 0.65
CA GLY A 65 -5.60 13.91 -0.13
C GLY A 65 -5.08 12.76 0.72
N GLU A 66 -4.67 11.72 0.02
CA GLU A 66 -4.12 10.50 0.60
C GLU A 66 -3.00 9.94 -0.27
N ALA A 67 -2.14 9.14 0.31
CA ALA A 67 -1.06 8.48 -0.42
C ALA A 67 -0.79 7.09 0.11
N LEU A 68 -0.35 6.22 -0.78
CA LEU A 68 0.22 4.92 -0.46
C LEU A 68 1.71 5.09 -0.19
N TRP A 69 2.12 4.75 1.01
CA TRP A 69 3.50 4.73 1.45
C TRP A 69 3.93 3.32 1.85
N VAL A 70 5.16 2.98 1.56
CA VAL A 70 5.82 1.79 2.06
C VAL A 70 7.01 2.19 2.92
N ARG A 71 7.05 1.67 4.13
CA ARG A 71 8.22 1.69 5.01
C ARG A 71 8.99 0.42 4.69
N LEU A 72 9.98 0.55 3.81
CA LEU A 72 10.81 -0.55 3.36
C LEU A 72 11.94 -0.76 4.38
N SER A 73 11.95 -1.90 5.02
CA SER A 73 13.02 -2.30 5.95
C SER A 73 14.28 -2.62 5.18
N ASN A 74 15.44 -2.43 5.79
CA ASN A 74 16.72 -2.83 5.22
C ASN A 74 17.54 -3.64 6.25
N ALA A 75 18.49 -4.43 5.75
CA ALA A 75 19.29 -5.34 6.57
C ALA A 75 20.26 -4.61 7.55
N GLU A 76 20.41 -3.29 7.43
CA GLU A 76 21.29 -2.47 8.28
C GLU A 76 20.54 -1.80 9.45
N GLU A 77 19.45 -2.40 9.92
CA GLU A 77 18.60 -1.92 11.02
C GLU A 77 17.94 -0.55 10.76
N GLY A 78 17.77 -0.20 9.47
CA GLY A 78 17.10 1.02 9.06
C GLY A 78 15.82 0.74 8.31
N PHE A 79 15.26 1.80 7.76
CA PHE A 79 14.18 1.74 6.80
C PHE A 79 14.15 2.98 5.90
N ASP A 80 13.55 2.81 4.72
CA ASP A 80 13.31 3.89 3.79
C ASP A 80 11.80 4.07 3.56
N TRP A 81 11.35 5.33 3.53
CA TRP A 81 9.99 5.64 3.15
C TRP A 81 9.87 5.86 1.64
N ILE A 82 9.06 5.05 0.99
CA ILE A 82 8.79 5.12 -0.45
C ILE A 82 7.32 5.47 -0.67
N LYS A 83 7.04 6.58 -1.35
CA LYS A 83 5.69 6.93 -1.78
C LYS A 83 5.39 6.30 -3.12
N LEU A 84 4.41 5.39 -3.18
CA LEU A 84 4.03 4.66 -4.39
C LEU A 84 2.90 5.33 -5.17
N ALA A 85 1.94 5.94 -4.48
CA ALA A 85 0.82 6.64 -5.10
C ALA A 85 0.38 7.84 -4.27
N GLU A 86 -0.24 8.83 -4.91
CA GLU A 86 -0.81 10.00 -4.23
C GLU A 86 -2.10 10.42 -4.96
N ILE A 87 -3.14 10.71 -4.19
CA ILE A 87 -4.38 11.29 -4.70
C ILE A 87 -4.57 12.66 -4.03
N LYS A 88 -4.80 13.69 -4.84
CA LYS A 88 -5.16 15.04 -4.41
C LYS A 88 -6.60 15.31 -4.78
N TRP A 89 -7.44 15.51 -3.78
CA TRP A 89 -8.87 15.74 -3.98
C TRP A 89 -9.06 17.22 -4.25
N GLY A 90 -8.86 18.04 -4.70
CA GLY A 90 -9.17 19.46 -4.90
C GLY A 90 -9.86 20.13 -3.69
N LYS A 91 -10.00 21.43 -3.75
CA LYS A 91 -10.57 22.24 -2.67
C LYS A 91 -12.03 21.94 -2.38
N ASP A 92 -12.75 21.39 -3.36
CA ASP A 92 -14.19 21.12 -3.28
C ASP A 92 -14.51 19.80 -2.54
N HIS A 93 -13.48 19.09 -2.07
CA HIS A 93 -13.61 17.84 -1.31
C HIS A 93 -12.88 17.88 0.04
N PRO A 94 -13.19 18.85 0.92
CA PRO A 94 -12.58 18.91 2.24
C PRO A 94 -13.06 17.74 3.12
N GLY A 95 -12.16 17.09 3.81
CA GLY A 95 -12.50 16.05 4.78
C GLY A 95 -12.94 14.72 4.18
N VAL A 96 -12.58 14.43 2.94
CA VAL A 96 -12.88 13.15 2.27
C VAL A 96 -12.30 11.99 3.06
N SER A 97 -13.08 10.91 3.19
CA SER A 97 -12.65 9.61 3.72
C SER A 97 -11.51 9.06 2.87
N VAL A 98 -10.77 8.08 3.40
CA VAL A 98 -9.81 7.32 2.60
C VAL A 98 -10.59 6.55 1.53
N ALA A 99 -10.27 6.80 0.27
CA ALA A 99 -10.96 6.16 -0.86
C ALA A 99 -10.37 4.81 -1.22
N MET A 100 -9.06 4.67 -1.07
CA MET A 100 -8.34 3.48 -1.50
C MET A 100 -8.24 2.45 -0.39
N GLY A 101 -8.06 1.17 -0.79
CA GLY A 101 -7.70 0.07 0.07
C GLY A 101 -6.36 -0.55 -0.32
N ILE A 102 -5.72 -1.24 0.62
CA ILE A 102 -4.51 -2.03 0.37
C ILE A 102 -4.66 -3.43 0.97
N GLU A 103 -4.10 -4.42 0.27
CA GLU A 103 -4.06 -5.81 0.71
C GLU A 103 -2.80 -6.50 0.18
N ILE A 104 -2.27 -7.46 0.93
CA ILE A 104 -1.16 -8.29 0.47
C ILE A 104 -1.70 -9.44 -0.38
N LEU A 105 -1.15 -9.59 -1.56
CA LEU A 105 -1.31 -10.79 -2.38
C LEU A 105 -0.10 -11.71 -2.19
N PRO A 106 -0.33 -13.01 -2.00
CA PRO A 106 0.75 -13.98 -1.83
C PRO A 106 1.59 -14.12 -3.11
N PRO A 107 2.81 -14.66 -3.02
CA PRO A 107 3.56 -15.09 -4.18
C PRO A 107 2.72 -15.96 -5.11
N GLY A 108 2.88 -15.80 -6.42
CA GLY A 108 2.08 -16.56 -7.36
C GLY A 108 2.05 -16.00 -8.77
N VAL A 109 1.00 -16.40 -9.50
CA VAL A 109 0.76 -15.97 -10.87
C VAL A 109 -0.45 -15.04 -10.90
N HIS A 110 -0.22 -13.80 -11.28
CA HIS A 110 -1.23 -12.75 -11.31
C HIS A 110 -1.49 -12.29 -12.75
N PRO A 111 -2.68 -12.50 -13.29
CA PRO A 111 -3.08 -11.89 -14.55
C PRO A 111 -3.16 -10.37 -14.39
N TYR A 112 -2.69 -9.62 -15.39
CA TYR A 112 -2.73 -8.16 -15.38
C TYR A 112 -3.18 -7.59 -16.71
N GLY A 113 -3.64 -6.35 -16.73
CA GLY A 113 -4.05 -5.66 -17.95
C GLY A 113 -2.87 -5.03 -18.68
N CYS A 114 -2.08 -4.23 -17.97
CA CYS A 114 -0.92 -3.56 -18.55
C CYS A 114 0.05 -3.08 -17.46
N PHE A 115 1.29 -2.75 -17.88
CA PHE A 115 2.20 -1.98 -17.05
C PHE A 115 1.77 -0.50 -17.00
N ASP A 116 2.18 0.20 -15.95
CA ASP A 116 1.79 1.60 -15.71
C ASP A 116 2.29 2.57 -16.81
N ASP A 117 3.40 2.23 -17.46
CA ASP A 117 4.01 2.99 -18.55
C ASP A 117 3.58 2.52 -19.96
N ALA A 118 2.67 1.57 -20.05
CA ALA A 118 2.18 1.06 -21.33
C ALA A 118 1.32 2.10 -22.04
N LYS A 119 1.51 2.22 -23.35
CA LYS A 119 0.71 3.14 -24.18
C LYS A 119 -0.72 2.65 -24.41
N ASP A 120 -0.88 1.32 -24.49
CA ASP A 120 -2.16 0.65 -24.68
C ASP A 120 -2.35 -0.40 -23.59
N CYS A 121 -3.42 -0.27 -22.82
CA CYS A 121 -3.84 -1.25 -21.83
C CYS A 121 -4.92 -2.15 -22.38
N ASN A 122 -4.79 -3.46 -22.14
CA ASN A 122 -5.81 -4.44 -22.50
C ASN A 122 -6.41 -5.04 -21.23
N PHE A 123 -7.59 -4.56 -20.87
CA PHE A 123 -8.41 -5.10 -19.78
C PHE A 123 -9.39 -6.19 -20.25
N GLY A 124 -9.13 -6.82 -21.38
CA GLY A 124 -9.93 -7.94 -21.91
C GLY A 124 -10.15 -9.07 -20.90
N PRO A 125 -10.83 -10.17 -21.31
CA PRO A 125 -11.18 -11.27 -20.42
C PRO A 125 -9.99 -11.79 -19.64
N HIS A 126 -10.17 -12.01 -18.35
CA HIS A 126 -9.10 -12.36 -17.39
C HIS A 126 -8.24 -13.57 -17.85
N LYS A 127 -8.87 -14.54 -18.53
CA LYS A 127 -8.19 -15.74 -19.07
C LYS A 127 -7.16 -15.43 -20.18
N ASP A 128 -7.35 -14.34 -20.91
CA ASP A 128 -6.55 -13.96 -22.07
C ASP A 128 -5.47 -12.92 -21.71
N ARG A 129 -5.45 -12.45 -20.47
CA ARG A 129 -4.49 -11.45 -19.99
C ARG A 129 -3.09 -12.04 -19.84
N PRO A 130 -2.05 -11.22 -20.02
CA PRO A 130 -0.68 -11.61 -19.69
C PRO A 130 -0.58 -11.95 -18.20
N LYS A 131 0.40 -12.78 -17.85
CA LYS A 131 0.57 -13.28 -16.47
C LYS A 131 1.91 -12.86 -15.92
N LEU A 132 1.87 -12.25 -14.75
CA LEU A 132 3.04 -11.90 -13.96
C LEU A 132 3.28 -12.99 -12.91
N ARG A 133 4.49 -13.55 -12.87
CA ARG A 133 4.89 -14.53 -11.85
C ARG A 133 5.78 -13.84 -10.82
N LEU A 134 5.29 -13.75 -9.61
CA LEU A 134 5.99 -13.14 -8.48
C LEU A 134 6.46 -14.21 -7.50
N ARG A 135 7.68 -14.04 -6.98
CA ARG A 135 8.28 -14.91 -5.97
C ARG A 135 8.00 -14.40 -4.55
N ASP A 136 7.88 -13.09 -4.41
CA ASP A 136 7.67 -12.39 -3.16
C ASP A 136 6.23 -11.89 -3.05
N PRO A 137 5.72 -11.61 -1.84
CA PRO A 137 4.44 -10.96 -1.68
C PRO A 137 4.36 -9.64 -2.44
N SER A 138 3.18 -9.26 -2.81
CA SER A 138 2.92 -8.03 -3.56
C SER A 138 1.77 -7.25 -2.94
N LEU A 139 1.66 -5.98 -3.25
CA LEU A 139 0.71 -5.07 -2.64
C LEU A 139 -0.39 -4.70 -3.65
N MET A 140 -1.60 -5.17 -3.42
CA MET A 140 -2.78 -4.72 -4.16
C MET A 140 -3.21 -3.35 -3.60
N TYR A 141 -3.43 -2.39 -4.50
CA TYR A 141 -3.94 -1.05 -4.23
C TYR A 141 -5.20 -0.86 -5.06
N PHE A 142 -6.33 -0.66 -4.41
CA PHE A 142 -7.63 -0.75 -5.06
C PHE A 142 -8.62 0.29 -4.54
N MET A 143 -9.57 0.65 -5.39
CA MET A 143 -10.79 1.36 -5.01
C MET A 143 -11.90 0.32 -4.87
N PHE A 144 -12.68 0.38 -3.79
CA PHE A 144 -13.76 -0.56 -3.54
C PHE A 144 -14.76 -0.56 -4.70
N GLY A 145 -15.00 -1.75 -5.27
CA GLY A 145 -15.92 -1.94 -6.40
C GLY A 145 -15.46 -1.35 -7.74
N SER A 146 -14.18 -0.96 -7.88
CA SER A 146 -13.65 -0.33 -9.10
C SER A 146 -12.21 -0.78 -9.38
N ALA A 147 -11.36 0.16 -9.78
CA ALA A 147 -10.00 -0.06 -10.26
C ALA A 147 -9.06 -0.68 -9.24
N ALA A 148 -8.18 -1.55 -9.69
CA ALA A 148 -7.13 -2.15 -8.89
C ALA A 148 -5.79 -2.15 -9.63
N SER A 149 -4.73 -1.97 -8.85
CA SER A 149 -3.33 -2.07 -9.29
C SER A 149 -2.56 -3.00 -8.40
N LEU A 150 -1.48 -3.58 -8.91
CA LEU A 150 -0.57 -4.40 -8.16
C LEU A 150 0.81 -3.75 -8.17
N TYR A 151 1.34 -3.46 -6.99
CA TYR A 151 2.72 -3.05 -6.79
C TYR A 151 3.56 -4.25 -6.36
N PHE A 152 4.70 -4.45 -6.98
CA PHE A 152 5.63 -5.51 -6.68
C PHE A 152 7.08 -5.02 -6.78
N TRP A 153 7.95 -5.61 -5.97
CA TRP A 153 9.36 -5.27 -6.01
C TRP A 153 10.06 -5.92 -7.21
N SER A 154 10.84 -5.14 -7.91
CA SER A 154 11.71 -5.62 -8.97
C SER A 154 13.16 -5.58 -8.53
N SER A 155 13.72 -6.71 -8.14
CA SER A 155 15.15 -6.81 -7.79
C SER A 155 16.07 -6.43 -8.94
N LYS A 156 15.64 -6.62 -10.19
CA LYS A 156 16.39 -6.16 -11.38
C LYS A 156 16.52 -4.63 -11.44
N HIS A 157 15.48 -3.90 -11.04
CA HIS A 157 15.44 -2.43 -11.11
C HIS A 157 15.61 -1.77 -9.75
N ASN A 158 15.69 -2.55 -8.68
CA ASN A 158 15.77 -2.10 -7.29
C ASN A 158 14.68 -1.06 -6.95
N LYS A 159 13.45 -1.35 -7.35
CA LYS A 159 12.30 -0.46 -7.13
C LYS A 159 10.97 -1.19 -7.25
N PHE A 160 9.92 -0.58 -6.70
CA PHE A 160 8.56 -1.03 -6.99
C PHE A 160 8.16 -0.75 -8.44
N MET A 161 7.55 -1.76 -9.04
CA MET A 161 6.88 -1.67 -10.34
C MET A 161 5.38 -1.76 -10.13
N ARG A 162 4.60 -1.25 -11.08
CA ARG A 162 3.15 -1.26 -11.03
C ARG A 162 2.56 -1.86 -12.29
N VAL A 163 1.52 -2.67 -12.12
CA VAL A 163 0.65 -3.14 -13.20
C VAL A 163 -0.80 -2.86 -12.84
N TRP A 164 -1.62 -2.63 -13.84
CA TRP A 164 -3.06 -2.53 -13.69
C TRP A 164 -3.70 -3.91 -13.69
N LEU A 165 -4.60 -4.16 -12.74
CA LEU A 165 -5.38 -5.39 -12.65
C LEU A 165 -6.76 -5.24 -13.26
N SER A 166 -7.40 -4.09 -13.02
CA SER A 166 -8.72 -3.72 -13.53
C SER A 166 -8.88 -2.21 -13.56
N ASP A 167 -9.86 -1.73 -14.29
CA ASP A 167 -10.36 -0.37 -14.36
C ASP A 167 -11.68 -0.23 -13.56
#